data_9fcd988b72ebf174042c68e132571ede
#
_entry.id   9fcd988b72ebf174042c68e132571ede
#
_cell.length_a   1.000
_cell.length_b   1.000
_cell.length_c   1.000
_cell.angle_alpha   90.00
_cell.angle_beta   90.00
_cell.angle_gamma   90.00
#
_symmetry.space_group_name_H-M   'P 1'
#
loop_
_entity.id
_entity.type
_entity.pdbx_description
1 polymer ?
#
loop_
_entity_poly.entity_id
_entity_poly.type
_entity_poly.pdbx_seq_one_letter_code
_entity_poly.pdbx_strand_id
1 'polypeptide(L)'
;MSARPYHGNDAQRDSLWVTEHETRAEIVDRYRRVWEHADATIDALPIDAPGHVPWWPRPDVKLFNVMVHALTETARHAGHADILRERLDGAIGSDPQGAASPEHDAAYWEAHCAKVEQAAEAAAQANS
;
A
#
# COMPACT_ATOMS: atom_id res chain seq x y z
N MET A 1 -20.40 5.19 -10.79
CA MET A 1 -19.13 5.91 -10.74
C MET A 1 -18.18 5.26 -11.74
N SER A 2 -17.89 5.92 -12.86
CA SER A 2 -16.95 5.38 -13.86
C SER A 2 -15.54 5.57 -13.34
N ALA A 3 -14.80 4.48 -13.13
CA ALA A 3 -13.39 4.53 -12.83
C ALA A 3 -12.66 5.23 -13.97
N ARG A 4 -11.93 6.31 -13.68
CA ARG A 4 -11.06 6.94 -14.68
C ARG A 4 -9.99 5.91 -15.08
N PRO A 5 -9.78 5.67 -16.38
CA PRO A 5 -8.74 4.75 -16.80
C PRO A 5 -7.37 5.29 -16.34
N TYR A 6 -6.53 4.39 -15.82
CA TYR A 6 -5.13 4.68 -15.52
C TYR A 6 -4.42 5.12 -16.81
N HIS A 7 -3.87 6.34 -16.84
CA HIS A 7 -3.25 6.93 -18.01
C HIS A 7 -1.74 6.60 -18.16
N GLY A 8 -1.27 5.47 -17.60
CA GLY A 8 0.06 4.94 -17.92
C GLY A 8 0.10 4.45 -19.37
N ASN A 9 1.23 4.69 -20.07
CA ASN A 9 1.45 4.07 -21.37
C ASN A 9 1.69 2.55 -21.22
N ASP A 10 1.57 1.77 -22.31
CA ASP A 10 1.69 0.32 -22.26
C ASP A 10 3.03 -0.15 -21.71
N ALA A 11 4.14 0.53 -22.05
CA ALA A 11 5.47 0.23 -21.48
C ALA A 11 5.53 0.42 -19.95
N GLN A 12 4.76 1.34 -19.39
CA GLN A 12 4.68 1.56 -17.95
C GLN A 12 3.84 0.48 -17.26
N ARG A 13 2.82 -0.04 -17.92
CA ARG A 13 2.03 -1.19 -17.43
C ARG A 13 2.85 -2.48 -17.48
N ASP A 14 3.62 -2.69 -18.51
CA ASP A 14 4.50 -3.86 -18.68
C ASP A 14 5.63 -3.91 -17.65
N SER A 15 5.98 -2.78 -17.02
CA SER A 15 6.96 -2.73 -15.93
C SER A 15 6.43 -3.19 -14.56
N LEU A 16 5.11 -3.40 -14.43
CA LEU A 16 4.47 -3.76 -13.15
C LEU A 16 4.37 -5.26 -12.90
N TRP A 17 4.84 -6.08 -13.82
CA TRP A 17 4.86 -7.53 -13.69
C TRP A 17 6.16 -8.11 -14.24
N VAL A 18 6.47 -9.32 -13.84
CA VAL A 18 7.70 -10.03 -14.22
C VAL A 18 7.41 -11.10 -15.25
N THR A 19 8.34 -11.32 -16.16
CA THR A 19 8.24 -12.36 -17.18
C THR A 19 8.69 -13.71 -16.63
N GLU A 20 8.38 -14.81 -17.33
CA GLU A 20 8.83 -16.15 -16.98
C GLU A 20 10.36 -16.34 -17.04
N HIS A 21 11.08 -15.37 -17.60
CA HIS A 21 12.55 -15.40 -17.71
C HIS A 21 13.25 -14.69 -16.55
N GLU A 22 12.51 -13.98 -15.70
CA GLU A 22 13.07 -13.25 -14.56
C GLU A 22 12.98 -14.09 -13.28
N THR A 23 14.11 -14.35 -12.68
CA THR A 23 14.13 -15.10 -11.41
C THR A 23 13.77 -14.21 -10.21
N ARG A 24 13.26 -14.83 -9.15
CA ARG A 24 13.00 -14.13 -7.88
C ARG A 24 14.25 -13.42 -7.34
N ALA A 25 15.43 -14.03 -7.50
CA ALA A 25 16.68 -13.45 -7.03
C ALA A 25 17.01 -12.14 -7.76
N GLU A 26 16.85 -12.11 -9.08
CA GLU A 26 17.07 -10.92 -9.91
C GLU A 26 16.10 -9.79 -9.56
N ILE A 27 14.83 -10.12 -9.27
CA ILE A 27 13.82 -9.13 -8.88
C ILE A 27 14.18 -8.51 -7.53
N VAL A 28 14.53 -9.32 -6.53
CA VAL A 28 14.92 -8.85 -5.20
C VAL A 28 16.20 -8.00 -5.29
N ASP A 29 17.16 -8.41 -6.08
CA ASP A 29 18.42 -7.68 -6.27
C ASP A 29 18.18 -6.32 -6.99
N ARG A 30 17.33 -6.30 -8.02
CA ARG A 30 16.90 -5.05 -8.68
C ARG A 30 16.25 -4.09 -7.68
N TYR A 31 15.38 -4.60 -6.83
CA TYR A 31 14.69 -3.80 -5.81
C TYR A 31 15.67 -3.19 -4.81
N ARG A 32 16.67 -3.95 -4.36
CA ARG A 32 17.74 -3.45 -3.48
C ARG A 32 18.55 -2.33 -4.13
N ARG A 33 18.93 -2.50 -5.40
CA ARG A 33 19.65 -1.43 -6.13
C ARG A 33 18.83 -0.16 -6.28
N VAL A 34 17.51 -0.27 -6.46
CA VAL A 34 16.62 0.89 -6.50
C VAL A 34 16.59 1.61 -5.15
N TRP A 35 16.58 0.88 -4.04
CA TRP A 35 16.68 1.46 -2.71
C TRP A 35 18.00 2.20 -2.50
N GLU A 36 19.12 1.56 -2.77
CA GLU A 36 20.44 2.17 -2.66
C GLU A 36 20.55 3.47 -3.47
N HIS A 37 19.99 3.49 -4.67
CA HIS A 37 19.94 4.69 -5.49
C HIS A 37 19.04 5.78 -4.90
N ALA A 38 17.86 5.42 -4.39
CA ALA A 38 16.94 6.36 -3.76
C ALA A 38 17.54 6.96 -2.49
N ASP A 39 18.12 6.13 -1.62
CA ASP A 39 18.77 6.58 -0.38
C ASP A 39 19.93 7.52 -0.69
N ALA A 40 20.79 7.19 -1.64
CA ALA A 40 21.90 8.07 -2.05
C ALA A 40 21.39 9.42 -2.60
N THR A 41 20.26 9.44 -3.28
CA THR A 41 19.64 10.67 -3.79
C THR A 41 19.09 11.52 -2.64
N ILE A 42 18.43 10.90 -1.67
CA ILE A 42 17.87 11.56 -0.48
C ILE A 42 18.98 12.16 0.38
N ASP A 43 20.08 11.43 0.57
CA ASP A 43 21.23 11.87 1.36
C ASP A 43 21.99 13.02 0.69
N ALA A 44 22.03 13.05 -0.64
CA ALA A 44 22.78 14.04 -1.39
C ALA A 44 22.06 15.37 -1.61
N LEU A 45 20.72 15.41 -1.50
CA LEU A 45 19.92 16.55 -1.89
C LEU A 45 19.18 17.18 -0.69
N PRO A 46 18.99 18.50 -0.68
CA PRO A 46 18.11 19.13 0.32
C PRO A 46 16.66 18.73 0.06
N ILE A 47 15.86 18.66 1.12
CA ILE A 47 14.46 18.21 1.09
C ILE A 47 13.57 19.01 0.12
N ASP A 48 13.94 20.24 -0.15
CA ASP A 48 13.25 21.14 -1.07
C ASP A 48 13.90 21.21 -2.46
N ALA A 49 14.87 20.32 -2.76
CA ALA A 49 15.48 20.22 -4.08
C ALA A 49 14.40 20.09 -5.18
N PRO A 50 14.52 20.85 -6.29
CA PRO A 50 13.57 20.76 -7.39
C PRO A 50 13.71 19.42 -8.12
N GLY A 51 12.58 18.88 -8.57
CA GLY A 51 12.49 17.66 -9.35
C GLY A 51 11.39 17.75 -10.41
N HIS A 52 11.38 16.81 -11.34
CA HIS A 52 10.39 16.75 -12.40
C HIS A 52 9.88 15.32 -12.57
N VAL A 53 8.56 15.12 -12.43
CA VAL A 53 7.89 13.83 -12.65
C VAL A 53 6.93 13.96 -13.83
N PRO A 54 7.34 13.57 -15.04
CA PRO A 54 6.67 13.91 -16.31
C PRO A 54 5.20 13.47 -16.40
N TRP A 55 4.81 12.41 -15.71
CA TRP A 55 3.45 11.83 -15.75
C TRP A 55 2.53 12.33 -14.64
N TRP A 56 2.99 13.21 -13.76
CA TRP A 56 2.13 13.82 -12.77
C TRP A 56 1.36 15.02 -13.35
N PRO A 57 0.13 15.29 -12.88
CA PRO A 57 -0.65 16.45 -13.30
C PRO A 57 0.05 17.80 -13.02
N ARG A 58 0.93 17.81 -12.02
CA ARG A 58 1.85 18.90 -11.69
C ARG A 58 3.24 18.31 -11.66
N PRO A 59 3.96 18.34 -12.78
CA PRO A 59 5.22 17.63 -12.93
C PRO A 59 6.39 18.24 -12.16
N ASP A 60 6.39 19.57 -11.98
CA ASP A 60 7.44 20.26 -11.24
C ASP A 60 7.16 20.18 -9.75
N VAL A 61 8.01 19.47 -9.05
CA VAL A 61 7.86 19.09 -7.65
C VAL A 61 9.15 19.32 -6.87
N LYS A 62 9.11 19.12 -5.58
CA LYS A 62 10.28 19.03 -4.71
C LYS A 62 10.51 17.59 -4.28
N LEU A 63 11.73 17.26 -3.85
CA LEU A 63 12.06 15.95 -3.28
C LEU A 63 11.07 15.53 -2.20
N PHE A 64 10.71 16.45 -1.31
CA PHE A 64 9.66 16.24 -0.28
C PHE A 64 8.35 15.69 -0.87
N ASN A 65 7.88 16.24 -1.99
CA ASN A 65 6.63 15.78 -2.60
C ASN A 65 6.71 14.32 -3.07
N VAL A 66 7.86 13.93 -3.64
CA VAL A 66 8.11 12.56 -4.08
C VAL A 66 8.18 11.60 -2.89
N MET A 67 8.88 11.99 -1.82
CA MET A 67 8.98 11.17 -0.60
C MET A 67 7.62 10.98 0.07
N VAL A 68 6.81 12.04 0.20
CA VAL A 68 5.45 11.94 0.76
C VAL A 68 4.56 11.06 -0.11
N HIS A 69 4.67 11.17 -1.42
CA HIS A 69 3.93 10.31 -2.35
C HIS A 69 4.33 8.84 -2.16
N ALA A 70 5.63 8.53 -2.16
CA ALA A 70 6.12 7.17 -1.95
C ALA A 70 5.67 6.58 -0.59
N LEU A 71 5.74 7.36 0.49
CA LEU A 71 5.25 6.97 1.81
C LEU A 71 3.75 6.67 1.78
N THR A 72 2.96 7.53 1.16
CA THR A 72 1.49 7.38 1.08
C THR A 72 1.10 6.14 0.28
N GLU A 73 1.75 5.89 -0.86
CA GLU A 73 1.50 4.69 -1.67
C GLU A 73 1.95 3.42 -0.95
N THR A 74 3.11 3.44 -0.29
CA THR A 74 3.58 2.31 0.51
C THR A 74 2.61 1.98 1.65
N ALA A 75 2.16 2.97 2.40
CA ALA A 75 1.18 2.77 3.49
C ALA A 75 -0.16 2.23 2.96
N ARG A 76 -0.63 2.71 1.80
CA ARG A 76 -1.85 2.21 1.16
C ARG A 76 -1.72 0.74 0.78
N HIS A 77 -0.63 0.37 0.11
CA HIS A 77 -0.41 -1.00 -0.34
C HIS A 77 -0.13 -1.95 0.83
N ALA A 78 0.56 -1.49 1.86
CA ALA A 78 0.73 -2.25 3.10
C ALA A 78 -0.62 -2.58 3.74
N GLY A 79 -1.51 -1.60 3.86
CA GLY A 79 -2.86 -1.83 4.39
C GLY A 79 -3.70 -2.82 3.56
N HIS A 80 -3.56 -2.80 2.22
CA HIS A 80 -4.20 -3.82 1.37
C HIS A 80 -3.61 -5.22 1.62
N ALA A 81 -2.30 -5.33 1.78
CA ALA A 81 -1.65 -6.59 2.09
C ALA A 81 -2.05 -7.12 3.48
N ASP A 82 -2.19 -6.24 4.47
CA ASP A 82 -2.66 -6.59 5.81
C ASP A 82 -4.05 -7.20 5.78
N ILE A 83 -5.00 -6.58 5.08
CA ILE A 83 -6.37 -7.10 4.93
C ILE A 83 -6.37 -8.49 4.29
N LEU A 84 -5.57 -8.69 3.23
CA LEU A 84 -5.47 -9.99 2.56
C LEU A 84 -4.85 -11.05 3.48
N ARG A 85 -3.81 -10.68 4.22
CA ARG A 85 -3.12 -11.57 5.15
C ARG A 85 -4.03 -11.98 6.30
N GLU A 86 -4.72 -11.02 6.92
CA GLU A 86 -5.69 -11.28 7.98
C GLU A 86 -6.77 -12.32 7.55
N ARG A 87 -7.22 -12.23 6.31
CA ARG A 87 -8.18 -13.18 5.74
C ARG A 87 -7.59 -14.57 5.46
N LEU A 88 -6.29 -14.67 5.21
CA LEU A 88 -5.61 -15.93 4.87
C LEU A 88 -5.13 -16.71 6.09
N ASP A 89 -4.53 -16.03 7.05
CA ASP A 89 -3.87 -16.65 8.20
C ASP A 89 -4.21 -16.01 9.55
N GLY A 90 -5.06 -14.98 9.57
CA GLY A 90 -5.45 -14.27 10.80
C GLY A 90 -4.38 -13.35 11.38
N ALA A 91 -3.23 -13.20 10.72
CA ALA A 91 -2.17 -12.34 11.21
C ALA A 91 -2.47 -10.87 10.92
N ILE A 92 -2.17 -9.99 11.88
CA ILE A 92 -2.36 -8.54 11.76
C ILE A 92 -1.02 -7.85 11.59
N GLY A 93 -0.97 -6.84 10.67
CA GLY A 93 0.28 -6.17 10.29
C GLY A 93 0.86 -5.26 11.37
N SER A 94 0.10 -4.89 12.38
CA SER A 94 0.56 -4.07 13.51
C SER A 94 1.42 -4.84 14.53
N ASP A 95 1.42 -6.18 14.47
CA ASP A 95 2.26 -7.01 15.31
C ASP A 95 3.43 -7.58 14.48
N PRO A 96 4.70 -7.28 14.83
CA PRO A 96 5.87 -7.83 14.14
C PRO A 96 5.94 -9.37 14.11
N GLN A 97 5.30 -10.03 15.09
CA GLN A 97 5.21 -11.48 15.17
C GLN A 97 3.97 -12.04 14.46
N GLY A 98 3.11 -11.16 13.94
CA GLY A 98 1.90 -11.54 13.20
C GLY A 98 0.87 -12.28 14.06
N ALA A 99 0.96 -12.19 15.38
CA ALA A 99 -0.01 -12.80 16.27
C ALA A 99 -1.34 -12.06 16.18
N ALA A 100 -2.44 -12.78 15.95
CA ALA A 100 -3.77 -12.28 16.28
C ALA A 100 -3.76 -11.83 17.75
N SER A 101 -4.47 -10.73 18.07
CA SER A 101 -4.48 -10.19 19.43
C SER A 101 -4.63 -11.32 20.47
N PRO A 102 -3.64 -11.54 21.35
CA PRO A 102 -3.69 -12.65 22.28
C PRO A 102 -4.83 -12.53 23.32
N GLU A 103 -5.46 -11.37 23.39
CA GLU A 103 -6.53 -11.07 24.33
C GLU A 103 -7.91 -11.54 23.88
N HIS A 104 -8.09 -11.85 22.59
CA HIS A 104 -9.41 -12.16 22.03
C HIS A 104 -9.33 -13.27 21.00
N ASP A 105 -10.12 -14.31 21.22
CA ASP A 105 -10.24 -15.46 20.33
C ASP A 105 -11.20 -15.20 19.16
N ALA A 106 -11.31 -16.16 18.24
CA ALA A 106 -12.18 -16.06 17.07
C ALA A 106 -13.66 -15.88 17.47
N ALA A 107 -14.11 -16.49 18.56
CA ALA A 107 -15.49 -16.38 19.04
C ALA A 107 -15.81 -14.97 19.54
N TYR A 108 -14.86 -14.32 20.19
CA TYR A 108 -14.97 -12.91 20.57
C TYR A 108 -15.16 -12.02 19.36
N TRP A 109 -14.34 -12.18 18.32
CA TRP A 109 -14.42 -11.37 17.13
C TRP A 109 -15.69 -11.61 16.34
N GLU A 110 -16.18 -12.85 16.24
CA GLU A 110 -17.46 -13.17 15.62
C GLU A 110 -18.62 -12.45 16.34
N ALA A 111 -18.66 -12.54 17.68
CA ALA A 111 -19.66 -11.86 18.48
C ALA A 111 -19.57 -10.33 18.38
N HIS A 112 -18.36 -9.78 18.28
CA HIS A 112 -18.14 -8.33 18.09
C HIS A 112 -18.64 -7.87 16.73
N CYS A 113 -18.31 -8.56 15.66
CA CYS A 113 -18.78 -8.25 14.31
C CYS A 113 -20.31 -8.31 14.21
N ALA A 114 -20.93 -9.33 14.81
CA ALA A 114 -22.39 -9.46 14.86
C ALA A 114 -23.08 -8.26 15.56
N LYS A 115 -22.47 -7.73 16.63
CA LYS A 115 -23.00 -6.52 17.31
C LYS A 115 -22.89 -5.28 16.42
N VAL A 116 -21.79 -5.13 15.69
CA VAL A 116 -21.60 -3.99 14.77
C VAL A 116 -22.63 -4.06 13.62
N GLU A 117 -22.85 -5.23 13.06
CA GLU A 117 -23.82 -5.45 12.01
C GLU A 117 -25.25 -5.16 12.45
N GLN A 118 -25.66 -5.67 13.62
CA GLN A 118 -26.98 -5.37 14.23
C GLN A 118 -27.17 -3.86 14.44
N ALA A 119 -26.15 -3.17 14.92
CA ALA A 119 -26.22 -1.72 15.11
C ALA A 119 -26.37 -0.97 13.78
N ALA A 120 -25.69 -1.41 12.74
CA ALA A 120 -25.79 -0.83 11.39
C ALA A 120 -27.19 -1.05 10.79
N GLU A 121 -27.74 -2.24 10.93
CA GLU A 121 -29.10 -2.59 10.46
C GLU A 121 -30.18 -1.77 11.20
N ALA A 122 -30.07 -1.65 12.52
CA ALA A 122 -30.98 -0.82 13.32
C ALA A 122 -30.95 0.64 12.91
N ALA A 123 -29.75 1.18 12.65
CA ALA A 123 -29.59 2.55 12.18
C ALA A 123 -30.19 2.75 10.77
N ALA A 124 -30.04 1.80 9.88
CA ALA A 124 -30.63 1.84 8.53
C ALA A 124 -32.16 1.86 8.59
N GLN A 125 -32.75 1.05 9.45
CA GLN A 125 -34.22 1.01 9.65
C GLN A 125 -34.77 2.31 10.26
N ALA A 126 -34.02 2.94 11.18
CA ALA A 126 -34.43 4.17 11.80
C ALA A 126 -34.38 5.40 10.87
N ASN A 127 -33.64 5.31 9.77
CA ASN A 127 -33.47 6.38 8.78
C ASN A 127 -34.24 6.11 7.45
N SER A 128 -35.09 5.10 7.40
CA SER A 128 -35.98 4.76 6.27
C SER A 128 -37.39 5.32 6.52
#